data_94c2bcde44cba088030f0b8cf1c8b1c7
#
_entry.id   94c2bcde44cba088030f0b8cf1c8b1c7
#
_cell.length_a   1.000
_cell.length_b   1.000
_cell.length_c   1.000
_cell.angle_alpha   90.00
_cell.angle_beta   90.00
_cell.angle_gamma   90.00
#
_symmetry.space_group_name_H-M   'P 1'
#
loop_
_entity.id
_entity.type
_entity.pdbx_description
1 polymer ?
#
loop_
_entity_poly.entity_id
_entity_poly.type
_entity_poly.pdbx_seq_one_letter_code
_entity_poly.pdbx_strand_id
1 'polypeptide(L)'
;HLPPPVPCLAMTETPTATLTPPVAAPAAPLPPVSPADRLRNSGLAPLKLAGRTLLPIVQGGMGVGVSAHRLAGSVAALGAVGTISSVDLRRLHPDLMERTRGLSGEHAKVEINANNLEALTREIRAARQIAGGNGLLAVNVMRAVSDYAAQVRCALEGGIDAVVVGAGLPLDLPDLAREHPSAALIPILSDARGVQLVVRKWERKQRVPDAIVLEHPGWAGGHLGAAKVADVSNERFDFE
;
A
#
# COMPACT_ATOMS: atom_id res chain seq x y z
N HIS A 1 -36.76 -33.35 -51.51
CA HIS A 1 -37.45 -32.06 -51.22
C HIS A 1 -37.03 -31.57 -49.82
N LEU A 2 -36.12 -30.63 -49.80
CA LEU A 2 -35.76 -29.86 -48.60
C LEU A 2 -36.72 -28.66 -48.50
N PRO A 3 -37.21 -28.31 -47.33
CA PRO A 3 -38.04 -27.11 -47.15
C PRO A 3 -37.23 -25.84 -47.33
N PRO A 4 -37.86 -24.73 -47.72
CA PRO A 4 -37.18 -23.45 -47.96
C PRO A 4 -36.68 -22.81 -46.65
N PRO A 5 -35.62 -21.97 -46.68
CA PRO A 5 -35.06 -21.33 -45.50
C PRO A 5 -36.02 -20.26 -44.95
N VAL A 6 -36.13 -20.24 -43.63
CA VAL A 6 -36.93 -19.27 -42.87
C VAL A 6 -36.22 -17.90 -42.90
N PRO A 7 -36.91 -16.78 -43.17
CA PRO A 7 -36.29 -15.46 -43.18
C PRO A 7 -35.88 -15.02 -41.80
N CYS A 8 -34.63 -14.56 -41.69
CA CYS A 8 -34.06 -13.97 -40.51
C CYS A 8 -34.79 -12.65 -40.17
N LEU A 9 -35.53 -12.64 -39.06
CA LEU A 9 -36.09 -11.40 -38.50
C LEU A 9 -34.96 -10.50 -38.05
N ALA A 10 -34.86 -9.34 -38.67
CA ALA A 10 -33.96 -8.28 -38.26
C ALA A 10 -34.37 -7.84 -36.85
N MET A 11 -33.48 -8.08 -35.87
CA MET A 11 -33.60 -7.55 -34.54
C MET A 11 -33.29 -6.04 -34.60
N THR A 12 -34.33 -5.23 -34.42
CA THR A 12 -34.17 -3.79 -34.19
C THR A 12 -33.44 -3.58 -32.87
N GLU A 13 -32.21 -3.15 -32.95
CA GLU A 13 -31.45 -2.71 -31.77
C GLU A 13 -32.12 -1.50 -31.12
N THR A 14 -32.70 -1.74 -29.96
CA THR A 14 -33.14 -0.65 -29.08
C THR A 14 -31.88 0.05 -28.52
N PRO A 15 -31.69 1.36 -28.65
CA PRO A 15 -30.53 2.03 -28.08
C PRO A 15 -30.59 1.92 -26.56
N THR A 16 -29.69 1.11 -25.99
CA THR A 16 -29.49 1.07 -24.55
C THR A 16 -28.91 2.41 -24.11
N ALA A 17 -29.72 3.26 -23.52
CA ALA A 17 -29.27 4.49 -22.90
C ALA A 17 -28.30 4.13 -21.78
N THR A 18 -27.02 4.41 -22.00
CA THR A 18 -25.97 4.29 -20.98
C THR A 18 -26.24 5.36 -19.95
N LEU A 19 -26.90 5.02 -18.86
CA LEU A 19 -27.03 5.87 -17.69
C LEU A 19 -25.63 5.98 -17.05
N THR A 20 -24.87 6.97 -17.47
CA THR A 20 -23.68 7.41 -16.75
C THR A 20 -24.16 7.97 -15.41
N PRO A 21 -23.79 7.39 -14.26
CA PRO A 21 -24.17 7.97 -12.98
C PRO A 21 -23.63 9.40 -12.91
N PRO A 22 -24.40 10.36 -12.36
CA PRO A 22 -23.94 11.73 -12.25
C PRO A 22 -22.64 11.73 -11.44
N VAL A 23 -21.56 12.24 -12.05
CA VAL A 23 -20.29 12.50 -11.34
C VAL A 23 -20.67 13.48 -10.24
N ALA A 24 -20.58 13.04 -8.98
CA ALA A 24 -20.82 13.90 -7.84
C ALA A 24 -19.94 15.14 -7.97
N ALA A 25 -20.54 16.32 -7.87
CA ALA A 25 -19.80 17.57 -7.87
C ALA A 25 -18.68 17.48 -6.80
N PRO A 26 -17.47 17.99 -7.08
CA PRO A 26 -16.41 17.98 -6.10
C PRO A 26 -16.92 18.66 -4.82
N ALA A 27 -16.82 17.95 -3.70
CA ALA A 27 -17.20 18.51 -2.40
C ALA A 27 -16.44 19.83 -2.20
N ALA A 28 -17.17 20.87 -1.72
CA ALA A 28 -16.55 22.15 -1.41
C ALA A 28 -15.32 21.94 -0.52
N PRO A 29 -14.22 22.67 -0.74
CA PRO A 29 -13.02 22.50 0.05
C PRO A 29 -13.37 22.75 1.52
N LEU A 30 -13.08 21.76 2.37
CA LEU A 30 -13.23 21.90 3.81
C LEU A 30 -12.41 23.12 4.27
N PRO A 31 -12.92 23.92 5.21
CA PRO A 31 -12.14 25.04 5.77
C PRO A 31 -10.80 24.50 6.31
N PRO A 32 -9.73 25.29 6.25
CA PRO A 32 -8.39 24.85 6.66
C PRO A 32 -8.35 24.65 8.18
N VAL A 33 -8.78 23.46 8.63
CA VAL A 33 -8.66 23.01 10.02
C VAL A 33 -7.31 22.35 10.19
N SER A 34 -6.54 22.77 11.21
CA SER A 34 -5.22 22.17 11.46
C SER A 34 -5.34 20.68 11.83
N PRO A 35 -4.32 19.84 11.56
CA PRO A 35 -4.30 18.44 12.01
C PRO A 35 -4.54 18.29 13.53
N ALA A 36 -4.01 19.21 14.34
CA ALA A 36 -4.22 19.22 15.79
C ALA A 36 -5.69 19.51 16.16
N ASP A 37 -6.33 20.41 15.45
CA ASP A 37 -7.77 20.70 15.66
C ASP A 37 -8.65 19.54 15.22
N ARG A 38 -8.31 18.89 14.10
CA ARG A 38 -9.00 17.67 13.67
C ARG A 38 -8.92 16.58 14.73
N LEU A 39 -7.75 16.37 15.29
CA LEU A 39 -7.55 15.39 16.36
C LEU A 39 -8.40 15.73 17.59
N ARG A 40 -8.35 16.98 18.08
CA ARG A 40 -9.17 17.43 19.21
C ARG A 40 -10.67 17.25 18.94
N ASN A 41 -11.12 17.63 17.77
CA ASN A 41 -12.54 17.59 17.40
C ASN A 41 -13.05 16.16 17.14
N SER A 42 -12.15 15.18 16.89
CA SER A 42 -12.54 13.79 16.64
C SER A 42 -12.98 13.05 17.90
N GLY A 43 -12.57 13.50 19.09
CA GLY A 43 -12.79 12.79 20.35
C GLY A 43 -12.02 11.47 20.47
N LEU A 44 -11.16 11.14 19.49
CA LEU A 44 -10.39 9.89 19.46
C LEU A 44 -9.05 10.06 20.19
N ALA A 45 -8.57 8.98 20.81
CA ALA A 45 -7.22 8.95 21.36
C ALA A 45 -6.18 9.07 20.23
N PRO A 46 -5.13 9.91 20.38
CA PRO A 46 -4.15 10.10 19.32
C PRO A 46 -3.30 8.84 19.11
N LEU A 47 -2.94 8.57 17.85
CA LEU A 47 -1.90 7.61 17.50
C LEU A 47 -0.51 8.25 17.73
N LYS A 48 0.33 7.59 18.52
CA LYS A 48 1.75 7.98 18.67
C LYS A 48 2.61 7.01 17.88
N LEU A 49 3.29 7.51 16.87
CA LEU A 49 4.15 6.70 15.99
C LEU A 49 5.33 7.55 15.50
N ALA A 50 6.53 7.00 15.51
CA ALA A 50 7.76 7.66 15.06
C ALA A 50 7.93 9.08 15.68
N GLY A 51 7.66 9.23 16.98
CA GLY A 51 7.76 10.51 17.71
C GLY A 51 6.68 11.54 17.35
N ARG A 52 5.72 11.22 16.49
CA ARG A 52 4.62 12.09 16.06
C ARG A 52 3.32 11.76 16.80
N THR A 53 2.47 12.78 16.95
CA THR A 53 1.08 12.64 17.42
C THR A 53 0.16 12.83 16.25
N LEU A 54 -0.56 11.78 15.89
CA LEU A 54 -1.31 11.67 14.64
C LEU A 54 -2.79 11.41 14.91
N LEU A 55 -3.65 11.71 13.94
CA LEU A 55 -4.98 11.13 13.89
C LEU A 55 -4.87 9.60 13.88
N PRO A 56 -5.72 8.86 14.62
CA PRO A 56 -5.66 7.39 14.70
C PRO A 56 -6.27 6.74 13.44
N ILE A 57 -5.82 7.19 12.28
CA ILE A 57 -6.23 6.68 10.97
C ILE A 57 -4.97 6.27 10.23
N VAL A 58 -4.92 5.00 9.83
CA VAL A 58 -3.85 4.44 9.01
C VAL A 58 -4.44 3.93 7.71
N GLN A 59 -4.15 4.62 6.62
CA GLN A 59 -4.54 4.16 5.30
C GLN A 59 -3.51 3.12 4.85
N GLY A 60 -3.96 1.90 4.59
CA GLY A 60 -3.14 0.78 4.16
C GLY A 60 -2.68 0.87 2.70
N GLY A 61 -1.61 0.14 2.36
CA GLY A 61 -1.13 0.03 0.99
C GLY A 61 -2.12 -0.75 0.12
N MET A 62 -2.53 -0.19 -1.00
CA MET A 62 -3.42 -0.81 -1.99
C MET A 62 -2.79 -0.75 -3.38
N GLY A 63 -2.36 -1.90 -3.90
CA GLY A 63 -1.84 -2.04 -5.27
C GLY A 63 -2.98 -2.31 -6.27
N VAL A 64 -2.78 -2.10 -7.55
CA VAL A 64 -1.69 -1.37 -8.17
C VAL A 64 -2.17 0.07 -8.42
N GLY A 65 -1.41 1.06 -7.91
CA GLY A 65 -1.70 2.45 -8.18
C GLY A 65 -2.90 3.07 -7.43
N VAL A 66 -3.64 2.31 -6.61
CA VAL A 66 -4.75 2.84 -5.81
C VAL A 66 -4.20 3.74 -4.72
N SER A 67 -3.28 3.25 -3.89
CA SER A 67 -2.57 4.09 -2.93
C SER A 67 -1.23 4.55 -3.50
N ALA A 68 -1.28 5.63 -4.25
CA ALA A 68 -0.15 6.36 -4.79
C ALA A 68 -0.03 7.73 -4.10
N HIS A 69 0.80 8.63 -4.63
CA HIS A 69 1.09 9.93 -4.02
C HIS A 69 -0.15 10.75 -3.65
N ARG A 70 -1.20 10.71 -4.49
CA ARG A 70 -2.41 11.53 -4.26
C ARG A 70 -3.14 11.11 -2.99
N LEU A 71 -3.44 9.81 -2.86
CA LEU A 71 -4.14 9.30 -1.68
C LEU A 71 -3.26 9.38 -0.43
N ALA A 72 -2.05 8.81 -0.48
CA ALA A 72 -1.15 8.78 0.67
C ALA A 72 -0.78 10.19 1.15
N GLY A 73 -0.43 11.09 0.22
CA GLY A 73 -0.12 12.48 0.52
C GLY A 73 -1.29 13.25 1.12
N SER A 74 -2.51 13.06 0.59
CA SER A 74 -3.72 13.72 1.13
C SER A 74 -4.06 13.25 2.54
N VAL A 75 -3.96 11.94 2.80
CA VAL A 75 -4.18 11.37 4.14
C VAL A 75 -3.15 11.92 5.12
N ALA A 76 -1.87 11.97 4.74
CA ALA A 76 -0.83 12.56 5.57
C ALA A 76 -1.04 14.07 5.80
N ALA A 77 -1.46 14.83 4.77
CA ALA A 77 -1.78 16.26 4.89
C ALA A 77 -2.85 16.53 5.95
N LEU A 78 -3.76 15.59 6.16
CA LEU A 78 -4.80 15.67 7.19
C LEU A 78 -4.33 15.30 8.60
N GLY A 79 -3.07 14.89 8.78
CA GLY A 79 -2.49 14.54 10.08
C GLY A 79 -2.57 13.05 10.43
N ALA A 80 -2.87 12.19 9.46
CA ALA A 80 -2.97 10.74 9.61
C ALA A 80 -1.76 10.02 8.98
N VAL A 81 -1.79 8.68 8.89
CA VAL A 81 -0.77 7.88 8.20
C VAL A 81 -1.24 7.55 6.79
N GLY A 82 -0.58 8.10 5.78
CA GLY A 82 -0.80 7.78 4.38
C GLY A 82 0.26 6.80 3.87
N THR A 83 -0.17 5.71 3.22
CA THR A 83 0.73 4.64 2.80
C THR A 83 0.71 4.44 1.28
N ILE A 84 1.88 4.53 0.66
CA ILE A 84 2.07 4.20 -0.76
C ILE A 84 2.27 2.69 -0.89
N SER A 85 1.58 2.04 -1.82
CA SER A 85 1.88 0.66 -2.21
C SER A 85 2.98 0.66 -3.27
N SER A 86 4.10 -0.02 -3.01
CA SER A 86 5.27 -0.01 -3.89
C SER A 86 5.11 -0.86 -5.16
N VAL A 87 4.06 -1.66 -5.25
CA VAL A 87 3.90 -2.65 -6.32
C VAL A 87 3.58 -2.02 -7.66
N ASP A 88 4.41 -2.29 -8.66
CA ASP A 88 4.22 -2.01 -10.09
C ASP A 88 3.82 -0.55 -10.41
N LEU A 89 4.38 0.40 -9.66
CA LEU A 89 4.08 1.83 -9.74
C LEU A 89 4.45 2.47 -11.09
N ARG A 90 5.35 1.85 -11.87
CA ARG A 90 5.67 2.32 -13.23
C ARG A 90 4.43 2.45 -14.11
N ARG A 91 3.34 1.69 -13.81
CA ARG A 91 2.07 1.76 -14.53
C ARG A 91 1.38 3.12 -14.43
N LEU A 92 1.72 3.93 -13.43
CA LEU A 92 1.20 5.29 -13.28
C LEU A 92 1.97 6.32 -14.12
N HIS A 93 3.11 5.90 -14.72
CA HIS A 93 4.02 6.77 -15.43
C HIS A 93 4.13 6.33 -16.91
N PRO A 94 3.48 7.02 -17.86
CA PRO A 94 3.47 6.62 -19.27
C PRO A 94 4.88 6.46 -19.87
N ASP A 95 5.82 7.31 -19.48
CA ASP A 95 7.21 7.26 -19.93
C ASP A 95 7.93 5.99 -19.46
N LEU A 96 7.68 5.53 -18.23
CA LEU A 96 8.27 4.31 -17.68
C LEU A 96 7.62 3.06 -18.29
N MET A 97 6.31 3.14 -18.58
CA MET A 97 5.62 2.07 -19.31
C MET A 97 6.16 1.91 -20.73
N GLU A 98 6.44 3.03 -21.41
CA GLU A 98 7.00 3.01 -22.77
C GLU A 98 8.40 2.37 -22.78
N ARG A 99 9.28 2.73 -21.84
CA ARG A 99 10.63 2.14 -21.71
C ARG A 99 10.60 0.62 -21.53
N THR A 100 9.54 0.09 -20.94
CA THR A 100 9.41 -1.35 -20.63
C THR A 100 8.46 -2.09 -21.58
N ARG A 101 7.99 -1.42 -22.62
CA ARG A 101 7.07 -2.00 -23.60
C ARG A 101 7.77 -3.11 -24.41
N GLY A 102 7.12 -4.25 -24.51
CA GLY A 102 7.61 -5.38 -25.31
C GLY A 102 8.82 -6.11 -24.78
N LEU A 103 9.33 -5.71 -23.60
CA LEU A 103 10.42 -6.45 -22.95
C LEU A 103 9.94 -7.82 -22.46
N SER A 104 10.78 -8.84 -22.61
CA SER A 104 10.50 -10.21 -22.18
C SER A 104 11.76 -10.90 -21.63
N GLY A 105 11.56 -11.97 -20.85
CA GLY A 105 12.65 -12.74 -20.25
C GLY A 105 13.29 -12.09 -19.01
N GLU A 106 14.45 -12.62 -18.59
CA GLU A 106 15.12 -12.18 -17.36
C GLU A 106 15.63 -10.72 -17.44
N HIS A 107 16.09 -10.28 -18.62
CA HIS A 107 16.50 -8.90 -18.81
C HIS A 107 15.33 -7.92 -18.60
N ALA A 108 14.14 -8.31 -19.03
CA ALA A 108 12.94 -7.51 -18.81
C ALA A 108 12.65 -7.29 -17.32
N LYS A 109 12.88 -8.28 -16.46
CA LYS A 109 12.69 -8.13 -15.02
C LYS A 109 13.59 -7.06 -14.43
N VAL A 110 14.85 -7.04 -14.83
CA VAL A 110 15.82 -6.04 -14.35
C VAL A 110 15.35 -4.63 -14.72
N GLU A 111 14.98 -4.41 -15.99
CA GLU A 111 14.50 -3.13 -16.46
C GLU A 111 13.17 -2.72 -15.83
N ILE A 112 12.23 -3.66 -15.69
CA ILE A 112 10.96 -3.41 -15.03
C ILE A 112 11.17 -3.01 -13.58
N ASN A 113 12.04 -3.70 -12.84
CA ASN A 113 12.33 -3.39 -11.46
C ASN A 113 13.01 -2.01 -11.34
N ALA A 114 13.97 -1.69 -12.19
CA ALA A 114 14.61 -0.36 -12.20
C ALA A 114 13.58 0.75 -12.44
N ASN A 115 12.67 0.58 -13.39
CA ASN A 115 11.62 1.55 -13.66
C ASN A 115 10.57 1.63 -12.52
N ASN A 116 10.31 0.53 -11.80
CA ASN A 116 9.48 0.56 -10.59
C ASN A 116 10.14 1.33 -9.44
N LEU A 117 11.45 1.22 -9.25
CA LEU A 117 12.19 2.00 -8.24
C LEU A 117 12.20 3.49 -8.59
N GLU A 118 12.37 3.85 -9.87
CA GLU A 118 12.23 5.24 -10.33
C GLU A 118 10.82 5.76 -10.05
N ALA A 119 9.78 4.98 -10.37
CA ALA A 119 8.40 5.33 -10.07
C ALA A 119 8.17 5.53 -8.57
N LEU A 120 8.66 4.63 -7.73
CA LEU A 120 8.55 4.74 -6.27
C LEU A 120 9.19 6.04 -5.75
N THR A 121 10.36 6.41 -6.26
CA THR A 121 11.02 7.67 -5.92
C THR A 121 10.16 8.88 -6.30
N ARG A 122 9.55 8.86 -7.50
CA ARG A 122 8.65 9.93 -7.97
C ARG A 122 7.41 10.04 -7.08
N GLU A 123 6.80 8.91 -6.73
CA GLU A 123 5.62 8.84 -5.88
C GLU A 123 5.87 9.34 -4.46
N ILE A 124 7.00 8.96 -3.85
CA ILE A 124 7.39 9.46 -2.51
C ILE A 124 7.57 10.98 -2.54
N ARG A 125 8.28 11.50 -3.53
CA ARG A 125 8.50 12.95 -3.67
C ARG A 125 7.19 13.71 -3.82
N ALA A 126 6.30 13.24 -4.69
CA ALA A 126 4.99 13.86 -4.91
C ALA A 126 4.11 13.79 -3.66
N ALA A 127 4.08 12.65 -2.96
CA ALA A 127 3.33 12.51 -1.71
C ALA A 127 3.84 13.46 -0.62
N ARG A 128 5.16 13.64 -0.50
CA ARG A 128 5.76 14.60 0.42
C ARG A 128 5.34 16.05 0.15
N GLN A 129 5.27 16.43 -1.12
CA GLN A 129 4.79 17.77 -1.51
C GLN A 129 3.34 17.98 -1.08
N ILE A 130 2.46 16.98 -1.29
CA ILE A 130 1.05 17.05 -0.90
C ILE A 130 0.91 17.06 0.63
N ALA A 131 1.66 16.24 1.34
CA ALA A 131 1.61 16.14 2.79
C ALA A 131 2.01 17.44 3.50
N GLY A 132 2.87 18.27 2.88
CA GLY A 132 3.28 19.56 3.42
C GLY A 132 3.93 19.49 4.80
N GLY A 133 4.59 18.39 5.14
CA GLY A 133 5.21 18.15 6.44
C GLY A 133 4.26 17.63 7.53
N ASN A 134 2.97 17.50 7.23
CA ASN A 134 1.98 16.96 8.16
C ASN A 134 1.92 15.43 8.13
N GLY A 135 1.29 14.85 9.17
CA GLY A 135 1.02 13.40 9.23
C GLY A 135 2.28 12.55 9.16
N LEU A 136 2.14 11.36 8.63
CA LEU A 136 3.22 10.40 8.41
C LEU A 136 3.04 9.73 7.05
N LEU A 137 4.11 9.62 6.29
CA LEU A 137 4.13 8.89 5.04
C LEU A 137 4.82 7.54 5.19
N ALA A 138 4.16 6.48 4.79
CA ALA A 138 4.67 5.13 4.77
C ALA A 138 4.74 4.56 3.36
N VAL A 139 5.60 3.56 3.16
CA VAL A 139 5.62 2.70 1.97
C VAL A 139 5.34 1.26 2.39
N ASN A 140 4.34 0.64 1.77
CA ASN A 140 4.06 -0.78 1.93
C ASN A 140 4.82 -1.57 0.86
N VAL A 141 5.63 -2.53 1.31
CA VAL A 141 6.44 -3.41 0.46
C VAL A 141 6.08 -4.86 0.74
N MET A 142 5.93 -5.66 -0.31
CA MET A 142 5.70 -7.09 -0.18
C MET A 142 7.02 -7.85 -0.02
N ARG A 143 7.18 -8.65 1.05
CA ARG A 143 8.38 -9.47 1.26
C ARG A 143 8.58 -10.51 0.17
N ALA A 144 7.50 -10.98 -0.45
CA ALA A 144 7.53 -12.04 -1.45
C ALA A 144 8.05 -11.62 -2.83
N VAL A 145 8.18 -10.31 -3.12
CA VAL A 145 8.70 -9.86 -4.42
C VAL A 145 10.23 -9.99 -4.50
N SER A 146 10.75 -10.26 -5.69
CA SER A 146 12.18 -10.50 -5.90
C SER A 146 13.05 -9.27 -5.63
N ASP A 147 12.52 -8.08 -5.83
CA ASP A 147 13.20 -6.78 -5.63
C ASP A 147 12.87 -6.11 -4.28
N TYR A 148 12.30 -6.87 -3.33
CA TYR A 148 11.93 -6.40 -1.99
C TYR A 148 12.99 -5.51 -1.34
N ALA A 149 14.24 -6.01 -1.24
CA ALA A 149 15.30 -5.28 -0.58
C ALA A 149 15.65 -3.96 -1.29
N ALA A 150 15.56 -3.93 -2.62
CA ALA A 150 15.79 -2.73 -3.40
C ALA A 150 14.66 -1.70 -3.19
N GLN A 151 13.40 -2.16 -3.13
CA GLN A 151 12.26 -1.29 -2.85
C GLN A 151 12.33 -0.68 -1.44
N VAL A 152 12.72 -1.47 -0.42
CA VAL A 152 12.92 -0.98 0.95
C VAL A 152 14.01 0.09 0.99
N ARG A 153 15.19 -0.15 0.40
CA ARG A 153 16.27 0.85 0.34
C ARG A 153 15.85 2.10 -0.41
N CYS A 154 15.24 1.95 -1.57
CA CYS A 154 14.72 3.09 -2.35
C CYS A 154 13.74 3.94 -1.55
N ALA A 155 12.83 3.32 -0.79
CA ALA A 155 11.90 4.04 0.07
C ALA A 155 12.63 4.81 1.18
N LEU A 156 13.58 4.17 1.86
CA LEU A 156 14.37 4.78 2.94
C LEU A 156 15.24 5.93 2.44
N GLU A 157 15.96 5.73 1.33
CA GLU A 157 16.74 6.77 0.66
C GLU A 157 15.88 7.94 0.17
N GLY A 158 14.65 7.66 -0.25
CA GLY A 158 13.63 8.65 -0.56
C GLY A 158 13.11 9.43 0.65
N GLY A 159 13.57 9.10 1.85
CA GLY A 159 13.23 9.79 3.11
C GLY A 159 11.82 9.49 3.59
N ILE A 160 11.31 8.28 3.40
CA ILE A 160 10.01 7.88 3.93
C ILE A 160 10.03 7.82 5.47
N ASP A 161 8.90 8.10 6.12
CA ASP A 161 8.81 8.09 7.58
C ASP A 161 8.64 6.68 8.15
N ALA A 162 8.05 5.75 7.38
CA ALA A 162 7.82 4.38 7.80
C ALA A 162 7.88 3.39 6.63
N VAL A 163 8.33 2.16 6.92
CA VAL A 163 8.25 1.03 5.99
C VAL A 163 7.33 -0.04 6.59
N VAL A 164 6.29 -0.39 5.86
CA VAL A 164 5.31 -1.42 6.23
C VAL A 164 5.57 -2.65 5.37
N VAL A 165 5.76 -3.82 5.98
CA VAL A 165 6.12 -5.03 5.22
C VAL A 165 5.21 -6.19 5.57
N GLY A 166 4.53 -6.70 4.55
CA GLY A 166 3.69 -7.88 4.59
C GLY A 166 4.08 -8.93 3.55
N ALA A 167 3.22 -9.91 3.34
CA ALA A 167 3.46 -11.02 2.41
C ALA A 167 4.74 -11.82 2.72
N GLY A 168 4.94 -12.16 3.98
CA GLY A 168 6.08 -12.90 4.51
C GLY A 168 6.73 -12.23 5.71
N LEU A 169 7.60 -12.96 6.41
CA LEU A 169 8.26 -12.46 7.63
C LEU A 169 9.48 -11.61 7.28
N PRO A 170 9.50 -10.30 7.61
CA PRO A 170 10.58 -9.40 7.25
C PRO A 170 11.72 -9.46 8.27
N LEU A 171 12.37 -10.62 8.41
CA LEU A 171 13.41 -10.84 9.43
C LEU A 171 14.69 -10.04 9.18
N ASP A 172 14.89 -9.57 7.97
CA ASP A 172 16.05 -8.81 7.50
C ASP A 172 15.79 -7.28 7.44
N LEU A 173 14.56 -6.84 7.68
CA LEU A 173 14.18 -5.41 7.59
C LEU A 173 15.02 -4.49 8.48
N PRO A 174 15.39 -4.84 9.74
CA PRO A 174 16.30 -4.03 10.54
C PRO A 174 17.67 -3.82 9.91
N ASP A 175 18.20 -4.84 9.21
CA ASP A 175 19.49 -4.70 8.54
C ASP A 175 19.41 -3.77 7.34
N LEU A 176 18.33 -3.84 6.57
CA LEU A 176 18.07 -2.94 5.44
C LEU A 176 17.90 -1.49 5.86
N ALA A 177 17.36 -1.27 7.06
CA ALA A 177 17.06 0.07 7.59
C ALA A 177 18.15 0.61 8.54
N ARG A 178 19.29 -0.05 8.67
CA ARG A 178 20.35 0.29 9.65
C ARG A 178 20.80 1.74 9.55
N GLU A 179 20.99 2.25 8.34
CA GLU A 179 21.42 3.63 8.07
C GLU A 179 20.28 4.67 8.21
N HIS A 180 19.06 4.19 8.49
CA HIS A 180 17.86 5.03 8.61
C HIS A 180 17.13 4.80 9.95
N PRO A 181 17.78 5.07 11.10
CA PRO A 181 17.26 4.71 12.43
C PRO A 181 15.97 5.46 12.82
N SER A 182 15.68 6.58 12.16
CA SER A 182 14.47 7.37 12.40
C SER A 182 13.23 6.83 11.66
N ALA A 183 13.41 5.95 10.67
CA ALA A 183 12.30 5.36 9.97
C ALA A 183 11.61 4.29 10.82
N ALA A 184 10.31 4.37 10.96
CA ALA A 184 9.52 3.37 11.64
C ALA A 184 9.45 2.06 10.82
N LEU A 185 9.61 0.93 11.47
CA LEU A 185 9.54 -0.40 10.85
C LEU A 185 8.32 -1.15 11.37
N ILE A 186 7.42 -1.48 10.44
CA ILE A 186 6.08 -1.99 10.78
C ILE A 186 5.83 -3.29 10.01
N PRO A 187 6.00 -4.47 10.63
CA PRO A 187 5.64 -5.74 10.02
C PRO A 187 4.11 -5.94 10.05
N ILE A 188 3.58 -6.58 8.99
CA ILE A 188 2.21 -7.11 8.95
C ILE A 188 2.28 -8.61 9.25
N LEU A 189 1.58 -9.04 10.28
CA LEU A 189 1.63 -10.40 10.81
C LEU A 189 0.19 -10.87 11.10
N SER A 190 -0.03 -12.18 11.09
CA SER A 190 -1.37 -12.74 11.19
C SER A 190 -1.60 -13.57 12.46
N ASP A 191 -0.55 -13.92 13.20
CA ASP A 191 -0.67 -14.71 14.40
C ASP A 191 0.40 -14.40 15.46
N ALA A 192 0.17 -14.82 16.69
CA ALA A 192 1.08 -14.61 17.82
C ALA A 192 2.46 -15.25 17.60
N ARG A 193 2.55 -16.37 16.88
CA ARG A 193 3.85 -17.03 16.60
C ARG A 193 4.71 -16.19 15.66
N GLY A 194 4.09 -15.62 14.63
CA GLY A 194 4.74 -14.68 13.71
C GLY A 194 5.26 -13.46 14.46
N VAL A 195 4.44 -12.87 15.34
CA VAL A 195 4.83 -11.74 16.20
C VAL A 195 6.04 -12.11 17.07
N GLN A 196 5.96 -13.20 17.83
CA GLN A 196 7.06 -13.64 18.68
C GLN A 196 8.36 -13.92 17.92
N LEU A 197 8.23 -14.51 16.73
CA LEU A 197 9.40 -14.82 15.90
C LEU A 197 10.07 -13.54 15.39
N VAL A 198 9.30 -12.61 14.85
CA VAL A 198 9.81 -11.33 14.34
C VAL A 198 10.46 -10.55 15.48
N VAL A 199 9.77 -10.35 16.61
CA VAL A 199 10.31 -9.61 17.76
C VAL A 199 11.63 -10.21 18.24
N ARG A 200 11.69 -11.53 18.53
CA ARG A 200 12.93 -12.20 18.97
C ARG A 200 14.09 -12.08 17.96
N LYS A 201 13.79 -12.12 16.67
CA LYS A 201 14.83 -12.00 15.64
C LYS A 201 15.35 -10.59 15.52
N TRP A 202 14.46 -9.60 15.65
CA TRP A 202 14.82 -8.19 15.57
C TRP A 202 15.57 -7.72 16.84
N GLU A 203 15.18 -8.19 18.03
CA GLU A 203 15.91 -7.91 19.29
C GLU A 203 17.40 -8.28 19.21
N ARG A 204 17.72 -9.41 18.56
CA ARG A 204 19.13 -9.82 18.31
C ARG A 204 19.89 -8.83 17.40
N LYS A 205 19.15 -7.98 16.68
CA LYS A 205 19.70 -6.91 15.85
C LYS A 205 19.56 -5.54 16.52
N GLN A 206 19.26 -5.53 17.83
CA GLN A 206 19.08 -4.32 18.64
C GLN A 206 17.97 -3.40 18.09
N ARG A 207 16.93 -3.99 17.52
CA ARG A 207 15.76 -3.30 16.99
C ARG A 207 14.48 -4.04 17.41
N VAL A 208 13.39 -3.27 17.61
CA VAL A 208 12.04 -3.81 17.77
C VAL A 208 11.11 -3.14 16.77
N PRO A 209 9.98 -3.74 16.41
CA PRO A 209 8.98 -3.07 15.61
C PRO A 209 8.46 -1.80 16.30
N ASP A 210 8.29 -0.71 15.57
CA ASP A 210 7.67 0.52 16.09
C ASP A 210 6.16 0.37 16.23
N ALA A 211 5.56 -0.46 15.40
CA ALA A 211 4.19 -0.93 15.46
C ALA A 211 4.09 -2.28 14.75
N ILE A 212 3.01 -3.00 14.97
CA ILE A 212 2.68 -4.24 14.26
C ILE A 212 1.26 -4.11 13.72
N VAL A 213 1.08 -4.42 12.44
CA VAL A 213 -0.25 -4.60 11.87
C VAL A 213 -0.64 -6.05 12.06
N LEU A 214 -1.74 -6.30 12.77
CA LEU A 214 -2.34 -7.63 12.87
C LEU A 214 -3.40 -7.76 11.77
N GLU A 215 -3.17 -8.70 10.85
CA GLU A 215 -4.05 -8.93 9.72
C GLU A 215 -4.68 -10.32 9.81
N HIS A 216 -5.97 -10.36 10.14
CA HIS A 216 -6.71 -11.62 10.17
C HIS A 216 -6.86 -12.18 8.74
N PRO A 217 -6.47 -13.46 8.48
CA PRO A 217 -6.49 -14.03 7.13
C PRO A 217 -7.85 -13.99 6.44
N GLY A 218 -8.94 -14.07 7.21
CA GLY A 218 -10.31 -14.02 6.69
C GLY A 218 -10.74 -12.64 6.21
N TRP A 219 -10.00 -11.59 6.58
CA TRP A 219 -10.29 -10.20 6.22
C TRP A 219 -9.16 -9.56 5.42
N ALA A 220 -8.10 -10.33 5.15
CA ALA A 220 -6.96 -9.86 4.39
C ALA A 220 -7.32 -9.65 2.92
N GLY A 221 -6.92 -8.50 2.38
CA GLY A 221 -7.17 -8.14 0.98
C GLY A 221 -5.99 -8.47 0.08
N GLY A 222 -5.61 -9.73 -0.05
CA GLY A 222 -4.53 -10.11 -0.96
C GLY A 222 -3.72 -11.30 -0.49
N HIS A 223 -2.76 -11.11 0.39
CA HIS A 223 -1.93 -12.20 0.87
C HIS A 223 -2.53 -12.84 2.12
N LEU A 224 -2.72 -14.16 2.07
CA LEU A 224 -3.17 -14.91 3.21
C LEU A 224 -2.03 -15.04 4.22
N GLY A 225 -2.28 -14.69 5.47
CA GLY A 225 -1.43 -15.06 6.60
C GLY A 225 -1.51 -16.56 6.92
N ALA A 226 -2.43 -17.28 6.29
CA ALA A 226 -2.61 -18.72 6.39
C ALA A 226 -1.98 -19.43 5.18
N ALA A 227 -1.32 -20.58 5.43
CA ALA A 227 -0.70 -21.38 4.37
C ALA A 227 -1.73 -22.08 3.45
N LYS A 228 -2.93 -22.32 3.97
CA LYS A 228 -4.04 -22.96 3.23
C LYS A 228 -5.34 -22.23 3.53
N VAL A 229 -6.23 -22.18 2.55
CA VAL A 229 -7.56 -21.59 2.71
C VAL A 229 -8.35 -22.26 3.85
N ALA A 230 -8.22 -23.57 4.03
CA ALA A 230 -8.87 -24.30 5.10
C ALA A 230 -8.42 -23.87 6.52
N ASP A 231 -7.25 -23.25 6.64
CA ASP A 231 -6.69 -22.82 7.91
C ASP A 231 -7.17 -21.40 8.32
N VAL A 232 -7.90 -20.70 7.46
CA VAL A 232 -8.32 -19.30 7.70
C VAL A 232 -9.20 -19.16 8.96
N SER A 233 -10.01 -20.19 9.26
CA SER A 233 -10.86 -20.24 10.46
C SER A 233 -10.17 -20.87 11.67
N ASN A 234 -8.85 -20.99 11.69
CA ASN A 234 -8.12 -21.58 12.79
C ASN A 234 -8.02 -20.57 13.95
N GLU A 235 -8.33 -21.00 15.16
CA GLU A 235 -8.27 -20.19 16.40
C GLU A 235 -6.94 -19.46 16.63
N ARG A 236 -5.83 -19.93 16.03
CA ARG A 236 -4.53 -19.24 16.13
C ARG A 236 -4.54 -17.82 15.55
N PHE A 237 -5.52 -17.48 14.73
CA PHE A 237 -5.71 -16.16 14.14
C PHE A 237 -6.69 -15.29 14.91
N ASP A 238 -7.36 -15.83 15.93
CA ASP A 238 -8.23 -15.05 16.79
C ASP A 238 -7.40 -14.06 17.61
N PHE A 239 -7.89 -12.84 17.73
CA PHE A 239 -7.21 -11.74 18.42
C PHE A 239 -7.81 -11.47 19.82
N GLU A 240 -8.64 -12.40 20.33
CA GLU A 240 -9.20 -12.37 21.67
C GLU A 240 -8.26 -12.97 22.72
#